data_bc8de36d896f910d855d50dccc526bde
#
_entry.id   bc8de36d896f910d855d50dccc526bde
#
_cell.length_a   1.000
_cell.length_b   1.000
_cell.length_c   1.000
_cell.angle_alpha   90.00
_cell.angle_beta   90.00
_cell.angle_gamma   90.00
#
_symmetry.space_group_name_H-M   'P 1'
#
loop_
_entity.id
_entity.type
_entity.pdbx_description
1 polymer ?
#
loop_
_entity_poly.entity_id
_entity_poly.type
_entity_poly.pdbx_seq_one_letter_code
_entity_poly.pdbx_strand_id
1 'polypeptide(L)'
;MKLSNLLFNSLKESPKEAKIISHQLMLRSSMIRQHTSGIYTWLPLGFKVLKNIENIIRNNQDEIGCNEMLMSTIQSSELWKKSGRYADYGKEMLRITDRHDNDLLYGPTNEEVITDLFSDYVNSYKGLPKYLYHIQWLSLIHI
;
A
#
# COMPACT_ATOMS: atom_id res chain seq x y z
N MET A 1 22.43 4.49 -17.37
CA MET A 1 22.40 5.21 -16.08
C MET A 1 23.76 4.97 -15.41
N LYS A 2 24.46 6.02 -14.98
CA LYS A 2 25.77 5.86 -14.29
C LYS A 2 25.51 5.61 -12.80
N LEU A 3 26.21 4.63 -12.23
CA LEU A 3 26.07 4.27 -10.80
C LEU A 3 26.41 5.45 -9.87
N SER A 4 27.38 6.29 -10.30
CA SER A 4 27.79 7.52 -9.59
C SER A 4 26.68 8.56 -9.44
N ASN A 5 25.61 8.47 -10.24
CA ASN A 5 24.49 9.40 -10.18
C ASN A 5 23.34 8.86 -9.33
N LEU A 6 23.47 7.63 -8.81
CA LEU A 6 22.49 7.04 -7.92
C LEU A 6 22.85 7.34 -6.46
N LEU A 7 21.82 7.54 -5.65
CA LEU A 7 21.97 7.48 -4.20
C LEU A 7 22.21 6.00 -3.82
N PHE A 8 23.48 5.59 -3.85
CA PHE A 8 23.87 4.21 -3.69
C PHE A 8 25.05 4.09 -2.71
N ASN A 9 24.88 3.31 -1.68
CA ASN A 9 25.94 2.98 -0.71
C ASN A 9 25.75 1.54 -0.23
N SER A 10 26.50 0.60 -0.82
CA SER A 10 26.42 -0.80 -0.42
C SER A 10 27.04 -1.06 0.95
N LEU A 11 26.36 -1.84 1.75
CA LEU A 11 26.85 -2.28 3.05
C LEU A 11 27.64 -3.60 2.89
N LYS A 12 28.81 -3.68 3.53
CA LYS A 12 29.61 -4.93 3.58
C LYS A 12 28.92 -6.02 4.38
N GLU A 13 28.30 -5.63 5.49
CA GLU A 13 27.63 -6.54 6.42
C GLU A 13 26.13 -6.29 6.43
N SER A 14 25.38 -7.33 6.75
CA SER A 14 23.94 -7.22 6.95
C SER A 14 23.66 -6.60 8.32
N PRO A 15 22.69 -5.68 8.43
CA PRO A 15 22.23 -5.20 9.73
C PRO A 15 21.75 -6.38 10.59
N LYS A 16 22.09 -6.36 11.88
CA LYS A 16 21.77 -7.44 12.83
C LYS A 16 20.27 -7.71 12.97
N GLU A 17 19.46 -6.70 12.71
CA GLU A 17 18.00 -6.75 12.81
C GLU A 17 17.35 -7.46 11.62
N ALA A 18 18.05 -7.55 10.47
CA ALA A 18 17.54 -8.20 9.28
C ALA A 18 17.73 -9.72 9.36
N LYS A 19 16.66 -10.47 9.63
CA LYS A 19 16.70 -11.93 9.75
C LYS A 19 16.48 -12.64 8.41
N ILE A 20 15.67 -12.08 7.53
CA ILE A 20 15.28 -12.66 6.25
C ILE A 20 16.31 -12.29 5.19
N ILE A 21 16.73 -13.25 4.37
CA ILE A 21 17.79 -13.07 3.36
C ILE A 21 17.43 -11.95 2.36
N SER A 22 16.20 -11.91 1.86
CA SER A 22 15.73 -10.85 0.95
C SER A 22 15.86 -9.46 1.57
N HIS A 23 15.47 -9.30 2.85
CA HIS A 23 15.60 -8.05 3.58
C HIS A 23 17.09 -7.65 3.75
N GLN A 24 17.95 -8.61 4.10
CA GLN A 24 19.40 -8.38 4.20
C GLN A 24 19.98 -7.87 2.88
N LEU A 25 19.63 -8.52 1.76
CA LEU A 25 20.12 -8.16 0.44
C LEU A 25 19.59 -6.80 -0.02
N MET A 26 18.33 -6.49 0.24
CA MET A 26 17.74 -5.18 -0.09
C MET A 26 18.41 -4.03 0.66
N LEU A 27 18.71 -4.21 1.96
CA LEU A 27 19.44 -3.21 2.76
C LEU A 27 20.89 -3.07 2.28
N ARG A 28 21.59 -4.18 2.04
CA ARG A 28 22.98 -4.18 1.58
C ARG A 28 23.17 -3.57 0.20
N SER A 29 22.24 -3.78 -0.70
CA SER A 29 22.28 -3.26 -2.07
C SER A 29 21.70 -1.85 -2.22
N SER A 30 21.43 -1.16 -1.13
CA SER A 30 20.81 0.17 -1.15
C SER A 30 19.50 0.23 -1.97
N MET A 31 18.70 -0.80 -1.89
CA MET A 31 17.35 -0.81 -2.46
C MET A 31 16.35 -0.13 -1.53
N ILE A 32 16.53 -0.32 -0.23
CA ILE A 32 15.70 0.28 0.82
C ILE A 32 16.57 0.82 1.96
N ARG A 33 16.03 1.79 2.69
CA ARG A 33 16.56 2.27 3.96
C ARG A 33 15.50 2.15 5.04
N GLN A 34 15.81 1.48 6.11
CA GLN A 34 14.95 1.39 7.29
C GLN A 34 15.10 2.65 8.14
N HIS A 35 13.97 3.25 8.53
CA HIS A 35 13.91 4.35 9.49
C HIS A 35 13.60 3.85 10.89
N THR A 36 12.63 2.96 10.99
CA THR A 36 12.27 2.23 12.19
C THR A 36 11.67 0.88 11.78
N SER A 37 11.36 0.01 12.72
CA SER A 37 10.77 -1.30 12.45
C SER A 37 9.49 -1.13 11.60
N GLY A 38 9.43 -1.83 10.48
CA GLY A 38 8.30 -1.79 9.54
C GLY A 38 8.22 -0.55 8.63
N ILE A 39 9.04 0.49 8.85
CA ILE A 39 9.00 1.73 8.06
C ILE A 39 10.28 1.90 7.24
N TYR A 40 10.10 1.93 5.92
CA TYR A 40 11.19 1.96 4.95
C TYR A 40 11.03 3.09 3.94
N THR A 41 12.16 3.63 3.50
CA THR A 41 12.24 4.44 2.26
C THR A 41 12.77 3.56 1.14
N TRP A 42 12.08 3.54 0.01
CA TRP A 42 12.58 2.93 -1.22
C TRP A 42 13.60 3.86 -1.86
N LEU A 43 14.84 3.40 -1.99
CA LEU A 43 15.90 4.11 -2.66
C LEU A 43 15.79 3.93 -4.19
N PRO A 44 16.47 4.74 -5.01
CA PRO A 44 16.26 4.76 -6.46
C PRO A 44 16.34 3.39 -7.14
N LEU A 45 17.28 2.54 -6.74
CA LEU A 45 17.41 1.20 -7.30
C LEU A 45 16.22 0.30 -6.92
N GLY A 46 15.86 0.27 -5.65
CA GLY A 46 14.72 -0.50 -5.16
C GLY A 46 13.40 0.00 -5.73
N PHE A 47 13.22 1.32 -5.80
CA PHE A 47 12.02 1.90 -6.40
C PHE A 47 11.88 1.57 -7.88
N LYS A 48 12.98 1.49 -8.63
CA LYS A 48 12.96 1.05 -10.03
C LYS A 48 12.49 -0.41 -10.15
N VAL A 49 12.96 -1.29 -9.26
CA VAL A 49 12.49 -2.68 -9.24
C VAL A 49 11.00 -2.76 -8.89
N LEU A 50 10.56 -2.01 -7.88
CA LEU A 50 9.14 -1.92 -7.50
C LEU A 50 8.28 -1.48 -8.70
N LYS A 51 8.69 -0.43 -9.41
CA LYS A 51 7.98 0.05 -10.62
C LYS A 51 7.94 -0.99 -11.74
N ASN A 52 8.98 -1.77 -11.92
CA ASN A 52 8.97 -2.86 -12.90
C ASN A 52 7.94 -3.95 -12.51
N ILE A 53 7.86 -4.29 -11.23
CA ILE A 53 6.87 -5.25 -10.72
C ILE A 53 5.45 -4.69 -10.91
N GLU A 54 5.23 -3.42 -10.53
CA GLU A 54 3.93 -2.75 -10.75
C GLU A 54 3.53 -2.80 -12.24
N ASN A 55 4.46 -2.52 -13.16
CA ASN A 55 4.18 -2.55 -14.59
C ASN A 55 3.82 -3.96 -15.09
N ILE A 56 4.48 -4.99 -14.59
CA ILE A 56 4.14 -6.38 -14.93
C ILE A 56 2.71 -6.70 -14.44
N ILE A 57 2.39 -6.34 -13.21
CA ILE A 57 1.05 -6.57 -12.66
C ILE A 57 0.01 -5.79 -13.48
N ARG A 58 0.27 -4.51 -13.74
CA ARG A 58 -0.62 -3.62 -14.50
C ARG A 58 -0.92 -4.19 -15.90
N ASN A 59 0.11 -4.55 -16.64
CA ASN A 59 -0.05 -5.12 -17.97
C ASN A 59 -0.92 -6.40 -17.95
N ASN A 60 -0.70 -7.30 -16.98
CA ASN A 60 -1.48 -8.52 -16.86
C ASN A 60 -2.95 -8.24 -16.48
N GLN A 61 -3.20 -7.25 -15.61
CA GLN A 61 -4.57 -6.88 -15.24
C GLN A 61 -5.31 -6.19 -16.40
N ASP A 62 -4.62 -5.32 -17.13
CA ASP A 62 -5.18 -4.63 -18.29
C ASP A 62 -5.50 -5.61 -19.42
N GLU A 63 -4.63 -6.62 -19.65
CA GLU A 63 -4.83 -7.66 -20.68
C GLU A 63 -6.11 -8.48 -20.44
N ILE A 64 -6.47 -8.74 -19.19
CA ILE A 64 -7.72 -9.45 -18.86
C ILE A 64 -8.93 -8.51 -18.70
N GLY A 65 -8.77 -7.20 -19.02
CA GLY A 65 -9.84 -6.23 -19.02
C GLY A 65 -10.20 -5.62 -17.67
N CYS A 66 -9.30 -5.70 -16.68
CA CYS A 66 -9.47 -5.00 -15.42
C CYS A 66 -9.18 -3.50 -15.58
N ASN A 67 -9.80 -2.67 -14.75
CA ASN A 67 -9.57 -1.23 -14.73
C ASN A 67 -8.86 -0.82 -13.44
N GLU A 68 -7.73 -0.11 -13.59
CA GLU A 68 -7.00 0.42 -12.43
C GLU A 68 -7.76 1.58 -11.81
N MET A 69 -7.79 1.62 -10.49
CA MET A 69 -8.28 2.75 -9.72
C MET A 69 -7.34 3.07 -8.57
N LEU A 70 -7.41 4.28 -8.06
CA LEU A 70 -6.67 4.72 -6.88
C LEU A 70 -7.66 5.23 -5.84
N MET A 71 -7.76 4.53 -4.74
CA MET A 71 -8.63 4.90 -3.63
C MET A 71 -7.89 5.76 -2.60
N SER A 72 -8.64 6.47 -1.76
CA SER A 72 -8.06 7.25 -0.67
C SER A 72 -7.40 6.34 0.36
N THR A 73 -6.17 6.68 0.77
CA THR A 73 -5.47 6.00 1.87
C THR A 73 -5.96 6.48 3.23
N ILE A 74 -6.43 7.74 3.31
CA ILE A 74 -7.11 8.27 4.49
C ILE A 74 -8.60 8.09 4.27
N GLN A 75 -9.25 7.42 5.20
CA GLN A 75 -10.64 7.00 5.11
C GLN A 75 -11.45 7.56 6.28
N SER A 76 -12.76 7.77 6.05
CA SER A 76 -13.67 8.15 7.10
C SER A 76 -13.91 7.01 8.09
N SER A 77 -13.88 7.30 9.38
CA SER A 77 -14.22 6.33 10.41
C SER A 77 -15.67 5.82 10.32
N GLU A 78 -16.57 6.62 9.72
CA GLU A 78 -17.99 6.27 9.58
C GLU A 78 -18.20 5.01 8.75
N LEU A 79 -17.44 4.82 7.65
CA LEU A 79 -17.48 3.60 6.85
C LEU A 79 -17.13 2.37 7.69
N TRP A 80 -16.11 2.49 8.51
CA TRP A 80 -15.61 1.41 9.37
C TRP A 80 -16.51 1.16 10.58
N LYS A 81 -17.18 2.20 11.10
CA LYS A 81 -18.23 2.06 12.12
C LYS A 81 -19.44 1.34 11.53
N LYS A 82 -19.83 1.66 10.30
CA LYS A 82 -20.94 1.04 9.58
C LYS A 82 -20.70 -0.46 9.33
N SER A 83 -19.47 -0.87 9.02
CA SER A 83 -19.11 -2.30 8.86
C SER A 83 -18.89 -3.02 10.20
N GLY A 84 -18.81 -2.31 11.32
CA GLY A 84 -18.48 -2.85 12.64
C GLY A 84 -16.98 -3.04 12.90
N ARG A 85 -16.14 -2.95 11.87
CA ARG A 85 -14.70 -3.24 11.96
C ARG A 85 -13.87 -2.17 12.67
N TYR A 86 -14.43 -0.96 12.87
CA TYR A 86 -13.71 0.14 13.54
C TYR A 86 -13.25 -0.20 14.96
N ALA A 87 -14.09 -0.90 15.72
CA ALA A 87 -13.77 -1.35 17.08
C ALA A 87 -12.87 -2.58 17.08
N ASP A 88 -13.13 -3.52 16.17
CA ASP A 88 -12.46 -4.83 16.11
C ASP A 88 -10.97 -4.73 15.76
N TYR A 89 -10.56 -3.72 14.97
CA TYR A 89 -9.15 -3.49 14.63
C TYR A 89 -8.28 -3.03 15.81
N GLY A 90 -8.90 -2.60 16.91
CA GLY A 90 -8.19 -2.28 18.14
C GLY A 90 -7.15 -1.16 18.01
N LYS A 91 -6.00 -1.36 18.66
CA LYS A 91 -4.88 -0.38 18.72
C LYS A 91 -4.03 -0.34 17.44
N GLU A 92 -4.18 -1.31 16.56
CA GLU A 92 -3.39 -1.44 15.34
C GLU A 92 -3.86 -0.50 14.24
N MET A 93 -5.10 -0.03 14.33
CA MET A 93 -5.62 0.98 13.41
C MET A 93 -5.02 2.34 13.69
N LEU A 94 -4.37 2.93 12.69
CA LEU A 94 -3.88 4.31 12.73
C LEU A 94 -5.06 5.28 12.63
N ARG A 95 -5.52 5.76 13.78
CA ARG A 95 -6.62 6.73 13.88
C ARG A 95 -6.06 8.15 13.85
N ILE A 96 -6.75 9.03 13.15
CA ILE A 96 -6.35 10.40 12.89
C ILE A 96 -7.54 11.30 13.21
N THR A 97 -7.30 12.40 13.90
CA THR A 97 -8.29 13.47 14.04
C THR A 97 -7.80 14.66 13.26
N ASP A 98 -8.62 15.21 12.38
CA ASP A 98 -8.27 16.41 11.63
C ASP A 98 -8.52 17.69 12.44
N ARG A 99 -8.19 18.86 11.85
CA ARG A 99 -8.40 20.17 12.48
C ARG A 99 -9.88 20.56 12.72
N HIS A 100 -10.80 19.79 12.19
CA HIS A 100 -12.25 19.99 12.32
C HIS A 100 -12.89 18.91 13.19
N ASP A 101 -12.07 18.18 13.96
CA ASP A 101 -12.48 17.10 14.84
C ASP A 101 -13.16 15.92 14.11
N ASN A 102 -12.89 15.76 12.81
CA ASN A 102 -13.34 14.59 12.08
C ASN A 102 -12.49 13.37 12.43
N ASP A 103 -13.15 12.27 12.76
CA ASP A 103 -12.51 10.97 12.93
C ASP A 103 -12.17 10.34 11.59
N LEU A 104 -10.90 10.15 11.33
CA LEU A 104 -10.35 9.53 10.15
C LEU A 104 -9.44 8.37 10.55
N LEU A 105 -9.06 7.56 9.58
CA LEU A 105 -8.05 6.53 9.77
C LEU A 105 -7.19 6.36 8.51
N TYR A 106 -5.98 5.85 8.70
CA TYR A 106 -5.18 5.37 7.57
C TYR A 106 -5.64 3.94 7.27
N GLY A 107 -6.18 3.72 6.06
CA GLY A 107 -6.84 2.47 5.68
C GLY A 107 -5.91 1.27 5.76
N PRO A 108 -6.17 0.28 6.61
CA PRO A 108 -5.45 -0.97 6.59
C PRO A 108 -5.84 -1.84 5.39
N THR A 109 -7.05 -1.68 4.92
CA THR A 109 -7.62 -2.34 3.73
C THR A 109 -8.61 -1.41 3.04
N ASN A 110 -9.15 -1.81 1.89
CA ASN A 110 -10.05 -0.97 1.09
C ASN A 110 -11.44 -1.58 0.84
N GLU A 111 -11.79 -2.68 1.52
CA GLU A 111 -13.07 -3.35 1.32
C GLU A 111 -14.26 -2.42 1.60
N GLU A 112 -14.19 -1.61 2.65
CA GLU A 112 -15.23 -0.65 3.00
C GLU A 112 -15.40 0.40 1.90
N VAL A 113 -14.28 0.97 1.43
CA VAL A 113 -14.28 2.02 0.40
C VAL A 113 -14.80 1.51 -0.92
N ILE A 114 -14.32 0.34 -1.39
CA ILE A 114 -14.75 -0.20 -2.68
C ILE A 114 -16.21 -0.66 -2.63
N THR A 115 -16.68 -1.18 -1.50
CA THR A 115 -18.08 -1.60 -1.34
C THR A 115 -19.02 -0.41 -1.37
N ASP A 116 -18.67 0.67 -0.70
CA ASP A 116 -19.44 1.92 -0.70
C ASP A 116 -19.50 2.52 -2.10
N LEU A 117 -18.35 2.67 -2.77
CA LEU A 117 -18.29 3.11 -4.17
C LEU A 117 -19.12 2.22 -5.09
N PHE A 118 -19.02 0.91 -4.94
CA PHE A 118 -19.76 -0.04 -5.78
C PHE A 118 -21.27 0.10 -5.58
N SER A 119 -21.72 0.32 -4.35
CA SER A 119 -23.12 0.59 -4.02
C SER A 119 -23.66 1.84 -4.71
N ASP A 120 -22.84 2.90 -4.80
CA ASP A 120 -23.23 4.18 -5.38
C ASP A 120 -23.25 4.15 -6.91
N TYR A 121 -22.31 3.42 -7.53
CA TYR A 121 -22.10 3.46 -8.98
C TYR A 121 -22.78 2.31 -9.74
N VAL A 122 -23.13 1.20 -9.09
CA VAL A 122 -23.73 0.03 -9.72
C VAL A 122 -25.19 -0.11 -9.29
N ASN A 123 -26.07 0.57 -9.98
CA ASN A 123 -27.51 0.61 -9.68
C ASN A 123 -28.32 -0.55 -10.34
N SER A 124 -27.66 -1.41 -11.12
CA SER A 124 -28.33 -2.51 -11.82
C SER A 124 -27.38 -3.66 -12.08
N TYR A 125 -27.86 -4.90 -11.93
CA TYR A 125 -27.13 -6.10 -12.30
C TYR A 125 -26.70 -6.12 -13.79
N LYS A 126 -27.35 -5.36 -14.66
CA LYS A 126 -26.97 -5.21 -16.06
C LYS A 126 -25.62 -4.52 -16.27
N GLY A 127 -25.15 -3.79 -15.24
CA GLY A 127 -23.83 -3.18 -15.23
C GLY A 127 -22.68 -4.12 -14.82
N LEU A 128 -22.97 -5.37 -14.50
CA LEU A 128 -22.03 -6.39 -14.09
C LEU A 128 -21.62 -7.31 -15.26
N PRO A 129 -20.42 -7.94 -15.19
CA PRO A 129 -19.40 -7.80 -14.15
C PRO A 129 -18.58 -6.51 -14.26
N LYS A 130 -17.94 -6.08 -13.17
CA LYS A 130 -16.91 -5.04 -13.12
C LYS A 130 -15.65 -5.63 -12.54
N TYR A 131 -14.54 -5.45 -13.23
CA TYR A 131 -13.23 -5.90 -12.78
C TYR A 131 -12.39 -4.68 -12.49
N LEU A 132 -12.02 -4.51 -11.21
CA LEU A 132 -11.27 -3.37 -10.71
C LEU A 132 -10.06 -3.87 -9.94
N TYR A 133 -8.95 -3.14 -10.03
CA TYR A 133 -7.77 -3.40 -9.21
C TYR A 133 -7.13 -2.10 -8.76
N HIS A 134 -6.29 -2.18 -7.74
CA HIS A 134 -5.49 -1.04 -7.30
C HIS A 134 -4.08 -1.47 -6.90
N ILE A 135 -3.14 -0.53 -7.02
CA ILE A 135 -1.76 -0.66 -6.55
C ILE A 135 -1.49 0.57 -5.69
N GLN A 136 -1.54 0.43 -4.38
CA GLN A 136 -1.38 1.54 -3.44
C GLN A 136 -0.87 1.10 -2.08
N TRP A 137 -0.45 2.08 -1.28
CA TRP A 137 -0.06 1.89 0.10
C TRP A 137 -1.26 1.62 0.99
N LEU A 138 -1.09 0.66 1.92
CA LEU A 138 -2.04 0.32 2.97
C LEU A 138 -1.30 0.27 4.30
N SER A 139 -2.01 0.54 5.40
CA SER A 139 -1.46 0.45 6.76
C SER A 139 -1.57 -0.99 7.29
N LEU A 140 -0.86 -1.93 6.66
CA LEU A 140 -0.78 -3.30 7.17
C LEU A 140 0.36 -3.39 8.19
N ILE A 141 0.03 -3.32 9.47
CA ILE A 141 1.03 -3.34 10.55
C ILE A 141 1.47 -4.76 10.89
N HIS A 142 0.66 -5.76 10.56
CA HIS A 142 0.95 -7.17 10.79
C HIS A 142 0.64 -8.01 9.55
N ILE A 143 1.68 -8.42 8.87
CA ILE A 143 1.67 -9.58 7.97
C ILE A 143 2.69 -10.57 8.50
#